data_096073444bfca95f8b23c74727104edb
#
_entry.id   096073444bfca95f8b23c74727104edb
#
_cell.length_a   1.000
_cell.length_b   1.000
_cell.length_c   1.000
_cell.angle_alpha   90.00
_cell.angle_beta   90.00
_cell.angle_gamma   90.00
#
_symmetry.space_group_name_H-M   'P 1'
#
loop_
_entity.id
_entity.type
_entity.pdbx_description
1 polymer ?
#
loop_
_entity_poly.entity_id
_entity_poly.type
_entity_poly.pdbx_seq_one_letter_code
_entity_poly.pdbx_strand_id
1 'polypeptide(L)'
;MDFNRLSEGLDALINKPVGDHRSKAEDVLTKAVTRAGDKLEVVLPSEVMEDGAAAVLADEGLKPEEWEVTGFRRSEWGEGKTSTRFTYRRKQVTPAGFTRATLTDAELEALVTAQAEAAKVSERLVGQTSAVVLVADTQLGKMESNVEETVKRTLRHIDEALEEIYNLSKTDSVTIAFMGDHIEGFVSQGGANAWRTPLALVEQIRLTRRIMIYALQRAIGYGFRVNMVAVPSNHGQAVRFNNKGVTTYDDDHCIEALIAVKDGVDMLAAGESSRFLDANFYVPDTDELAVSLELSKTHIVFCHGHMAKPGKYTDYVKGQAFNRNSVYHNADVVCFGHFHEFRVEMSSDRMIIVAPAGEEESTWFRHQSGEGGYPAIVWFHTAGGAVQDLHLIH
;
A
#
# COMPACT_ATOMS: atom_id res chain seq x y z
N MET A 1 -17.90 -0.53 30.06
CA MET A 1 -16.68 -1.25 30.51
C MET A 1 -16.24 -0.65 31.83
N ASP A 2 -16.17 -1.47 32.86
CA ASP A 2 -15.89 -0.99 34.23
C ASP A 2 -14.37 -0.92 34.43
N PHE A 3 -13.84 0.32 34.50
CA PHE A 3 -12.39 0.60 34.64
C PHE A 3 -11.79 0.02 35.92
N ASN A 4 -12.61 -0.18 36.97
CA ASN A 4 -12.14 -0.75 38.23
C ASN A 4 -11.80 -2.24 38.11
N ARG A 5 -12.50 -3.00 37.28
CA ARG A 5 -12.18 -4.43 37.00
C ARG A 5 -10.89 -4.63 36.22
N LEU A 6 -10.52 -3.66 35.36
CA LEU A 6 -9.26 -3.71 34.63
C LEU A 6 -8.06 -3.38 35.54
N SER A 7 -8.22 -2.46 36.48
CA SER A 7 -7.20 -2.09 37.46
C SER A 7 -6.90 -3.25 38.41
N GLU A 8 -7.92 -3.93 38.96
CA GLU A 8 -7.75 -5.09 39.84
C GLU A 8 -7.07 -6.28 39.10
N GLY A 9 -7.35 -6.47 37.81
CA GLY A 9 -6.70 -7.48 36.98
C GLY A 9 -5.21 -7.21 36.74
N LEU A 10 -4.82 -5.95 36.57
CA LEU A 10 -3.44 -5.53 36.39
C LEU A 10 -2.64 -5.66 37.71
N ASP A 11 -3.20 -5.24 38.83
CA ASP A 11 -2.56 -5.34 40.15
C ASP A 11 -2.33 -6.80 40.55
N ALA A 12 -3.21 -7.72 40.18
CA ALA A 12 -3.05 -9.16 40.40
C ALA A 12 -1.93 -9.79 39.52
N LEU A 13 -1.65 -9.21 38.36
CA LEU A 13 -0.54 -9.64 37.49
C LEU A 13 0.81 -9.06 37.94
N ILE A 14 0.83 -7.84 38.45
CA ILE A 14 2.05 -7.15 38.89
C ILE A 14 2.54 -7.71 40.23
N ASN A 15 1.62 -8.09 41.11
CA ASN A 15 1.92 -8.58 42.46
C ASN A 15 2.00 -10.11 42.57
N LYS A 16 2.06 -10.84 41.45
CA LYS A 16 2.32 -12.27 41.49
C LYS A 16 3.73 -12.52 42.03
N PRO A 17 3.90 -13.18 43.17
CA PRO A 17 5.24 -13.50 43.67
C PRO A 17 5.95 -14.34 42.60
N VAL A 18 7.12 -13.89 42.16
CA VAL A 18 8.04 -14.67 41.35
C VAL A 18 8.40 -15.90 42.20
N GLY A 19 7.84 -17.03 41.85
CA GLY A 19 8.13 -18.29 42.54
C GLY A 19 9.64 -18.54 42.49
N ASP A 20 10.24 -18.69 43.64
CA ASP A 20 11.64 -19.11 43.80
C ASP A 20 11.75 -20.60 43.38
N HIS A 21 11.79 -20.84 42.07
CA HIS A 21 12.11 -22.14 41.51
C HIS A 21 13.63 -22.34 41.47
N ARG A 22 14.27 -22.32 42.65
CA ARG A 22 15.58 -22.92 42.81
C ARG A 22 15.39 -24.42 42.99
N SER A 23 15.15 -25.14 41.91
CA SER A 23 15.40 -26.58 41.90
C SER A 23 16.92 -26.76 41.96
N LYS A 24 17.40 -27.45 42.98
CA LYS A 24 18.74 -28.00 43.03
C LYS A 24 18.86 -29.10 41.97
N ALA A 25 18.96 -28.74 40.71
CA ALA A 25 19.53 -29.60 39.68
C ALA A 25 21.00 -29.21 39.61
N GLU A 26 21.91 -30.16 39.61
CA GLU A 26 23.30 -29.95 39.22
C GLU A 26 23.29 -29.43 37.79
N ASP A 27 23.33 -28.10 37.61
CA ASP A 27 23.36 -27.46 36.30
C ASP A 27 24.71 -27.77 35.66
N VAL A 28 24.77 -28.82 34.90
CA VAL A 28 25.80 -28.99 33.90
C VAL A 28 25.48 -27.92 32.84
N LEU A 29 26.19 -26.78 32.88
CA LEU A 29 26.13 -25.76 31.89
C LEU A 29 26.49 -26.35 30.53
N THR A 30 25.51 -26.47 29.68
CA THR A 30 25.69 -26.84 28.27
C THR A 30 25.68 -25.61 27.40
N LYS A 31 26.44 -25.63 26.31
CA LYS A 31 26.37 -24.60 25.27
C LYS A 31 24.91 -24.46 24.81
N ALA A 32 24.38 -23.25 24.81
CA ALA A 32 23.05 -22.94 24.34
C ALA A 32 23.10 -21.92 23.22
N VAL A 33 22.39 -22.17 22.13
CA VAL A 33 22.25 -21.29 20.99
C VAL A 33 20.79 -21.03 20.74
N THR A 34 20.39 -19.76 20.77
CA THR A 34 19.02 -19.35 20.52
C THR A 34 19.02 -18.40 19.32
N ARG A 35 18.22 -18.71 18.32
CA ARG A 35 18.06 -17.89 17.11
C ARG A 35 16.61 -17.43 16.96
N ALA A 36 16.42 -16.12 16.79
CA ALA A 36 15.10 -15.52 16.58
C ALA A 36 15.22 -14.40 15.52
N GLY A 37 14.84 -14.71 14.28
CA GLY A 37 14.94 -13.81 13.15
C GLY A 37 16.38 -13.36 12.88
N ASP A 38 16.62 -12.05 13.00
CA ASP A 38 17.93 -11.40 12.84
C ASP A 38 18.80 -11.40 14.10
N LYS A 39 18.32 -11.99 15.19
CA LYS A 39 19.02 -12.07 16.47
C LYS A 39 19.53 -13.48 16.73
N LEU A 40 20.73 -13.56 17.27
CA LEU A 40 21.37 -14.78 17.72
C LEU A 40 21.90 -14.56 19.14
N GLU A 41 21.66 -15.48 20.04
CA GLU A 41 22.25 -15.52 21.35
C GLU A 41 23.02 -16.82 21.51
N VAL A 42 24.28 -16.74 21.92
CA VAL A 42 25.13 -17.90 22.20
C VAL A 42 25.63 -17.80 23.64
N VAL A 43 25.34 -18.83 24.42
CA VAL A 43 25.80 -18.98 25.79
C VAL A 43 26.82 -20.12 25.83
N LEU A 44 28.03 -19.83 26.30
CA LEU A 44 29.11 -20.78 26.42
C LEU A 44 29.39 -21.11 27.88
N PRO A 45 29.63 -22.38 28.25
CA PRO A 45 29.96 -22.81 29.60
C PRO A 45 31.41 -22.60 29.98
N SER A 46 32.07 -21.63 29.32
CA SER A 46 33.48 -21.32 29.49
C SER A 46 33.73 -19.81 29.38
N GLU A 47 34.88 -19.42 29.85
CA GLU A 47 35.34 -18.04 29.67
C GLU A 47 35.79 -17.81 28.22
N VAL A 48 35.15 -16.87 27.54
CA VAL A 48 35.57 -16.36 26.24
C VAL A 48 35.63 -14.84 26.33
N MET A 49 36.73 -14.28 25.88
CA MET A 49 36.88 -12.80 25.87
C MET A 49 36.05 -12.19 24.76
N GLU A 50 35.77 -10.90 24.87
CA GLU A 50 34.89 -10.17 23.92
C GLU A 50 35.43 -10.23 22.48
N ASP A 51 36.73 -10.20 22.29
CA ASP A 51 37.40 -10.35 21.00
C ASP A 51 37.23 -11.73 20.35
N GLY A 52 36.84 -12.75 21.13
CA GLY A 52 36.49 -14.09 20.64
C GLY A 52 35.16 -14.22 19.95
N ALA A 53 34.36 -13.17 19.90
CA ALA A 53 33.00 -13.19 19.35
C ALA A 53 32.92 -13.68 17.89
N ALA A 54 33.90 -13.34 17.06
CA ALA A 54 33.96 -13.80 15.67
C ALA A 54 34.22 -15.31 15.57
N ALA A 55 35.07 -15.85 16.44
CA ALA A 55 35.36 -17.29 16.48
C ALA A 55 34.14 -18.08 16.92
N VAL A 56 33.35 -17.55 17.87
CA VAL A 56 32.08 -18.16 18.32
C VAL A 56 31.07 -18.25 17.18
N LEU A 57 30.97 -17.24 16.31
CA LEU A 57 30.11 -17.30 15.12
C LEU A 57 30.61 -18.33 14.10
N ALA A 58 31.91 -18.38 13.86
CA ALA A 58 32.51 -19.34 12.94
C ALA A 58 32.27 -20.79 13.41
N ASP A 59 32.36 -21.06 14.71
CA ASP A 59 32.04 -22.35 15.33
C ASP A 59 30.57 -22.76 15.12
N GLU A 60 29.67 -21.80 14.99
CA GLU A 60 28.24 -22.04 14.65
C GLU A 60 28.01 -22.15 13.13
N GLY A 61 29.04 -22.16 12.31
CA GLY A 61 28.95 -22.20 10.86
C GLY A 61 28.41 -20.91 10.23
N LEU A 62 28.51 -19.81 10.96
CA LEU A 62 28.05 -18.49 10.51
C LEU A 62 29.24 -17.64 10.08
N LYS A 63 29.01 -16.75 9.13
CA LYS A 63 30.05 -15.83 8.63
C LYS A 63 30.12 -14.60 9.53
N PRO A 64 31.23 -14.36 10.24
CA PRO A 64 31.33 -13.24 11.18
C PRO A 64 31.09 -11.86 10.54
N GLU A 65 31.41 -11.71 9.25
CA GLU A 65 31.19 -10.48 8.51
C GLU A 65 29.69 -10.11 8.34
N GLU A 66 28.81 -11.11 8.43
CA GLU A 66 27.35 -10.92 8.31
C GLU A 66 26.69 -10.52 9.64
N TRP A 67 27.44 -10.53 10.75
CA TRP A 67 26.89 -10.31 12.08
C TRP A 67 27.66 -9.22 12.83
N GLU A 68 26.94 -8.47 13.67
CA GLU A 68 27.50 -7.52 14.62
C GLU A 68 27.21 -7.97 16.06
N VAL A 69 28.17 -7.78 16.94
CA VAL A 69 28.00 -8.03 18.37
C VAL A 69 27.19 -6.89 18.96
N THR A 70 26.04 -7.20 19.52
CA THR A 70 25.16 -6.22 20.18
C THR A 70 25.17 -6.33 21.70
N GLY A 71 25.75 -7.39 22.22
CA GLY A 71 25.88 -7.57 23.65
C GLY A 71 26.93 -8.64 24.00
N PHE A 72 27.65 -8.34 25.09
CA PHE A 72 28.59 -9.27 25.70
C PHE A 72 28.34 -9.27 27.21
N ARG A 73 28.26 -10.45 27.81
CA ARG A 73 28.10 -10.61 29.24
C ARG A 73 28.87 -11.82 29.74
N ARG A 74 29.75 -11.59 30.68
CA ARG A 74 30.43 -12.64 31.46
C ARG A 74 29.77 -12.75 32.83
N SER A 75 29.52 -13.95 33.27
CA SER A 75 29.01 -14.26 34.61
C SER A 75 29.90 -15.30 35.27
N GLU A 76 30.20 -15.08 36.53
CA GLU A 76 30.99 -15.99 37.34
C GLU A 76 30.22 -16.31 38.60
N TRP A 77 30.17 -17.58 38.99
CA TRP A 77 29.50 -18.03 40.22
C TRP A 77 30.19 -19.25 40.79
N GLY A 78 30.04 -19.48 42.07
CA GLY A 78 30.53 -20.61 42.90
C GLY A 78 31.65 -21.48 42.34
N GLU A 79 32.76 -21.64 43.02
CA GLU A 79 33.90 -22.48 42.65
C GLU A 79 34.56 -22.17 41.27
N GLY A 80 34.53 -20.91 40.82
CA GLY A 80 35.18 -20.48 39.58
C GLY A 80 34.48 -20.92 38.30
N LYS A 81 33.20 -21.26 38.35
CA LYS A 81 32.40 -21.55 37.17
C LYS A 81 32.08 -20.25 36.43
N THR A 82 32.40 -20.19 35.14
CA THR A 82 32.16 -19.03 34.28
C THR A 82 31.24 -19.39 33.13
N SER A 83 30.43 -18.43 32.70
CA SER A 83 29.75 -18.49 31.42
C SER A 83 29.91 -17.18 30.68
N THR A 84 29.97 -17.27 29.37
CA THR A 84 30.02 -16.11 28.47
C THR A 84 28.81 -16.14 27.58
N ARG A 85 28.13 -14.99 27.50
CA ARG A 85 26.98 -14.81 26.63
C ARG A 85 27.31 -13.73 25.60
N PHE A 86 27.17 -14.08 24.34
CA PHE A 86 27.21 -13.17 23.21
C PHE A 86 25.83 -13.00 22.63
N THR A 87 25.47 -11.76 22.34
CA THR A 87 24.25 -11.43 21.58
C THR A 87 24.70 -10.77 20.30
N TYR A 88 24.19 -11.28 19.19
CA TYR A 88 24.50 -10.80 17.85
C TYR A 88 23.23 -10.36 17.16
N ARG A 89 23.39 -9.41 16.24
CA ARG A 89 22.39 -9.07 15.25
C ARG A 89 22.97 -9.25 13.86
N ARG A 90 22.17 -9.81 12.96
CA ARG A 90 22.59 -9.90 11.57
C ARG A 90 22.74 -8.49 11.02
N LYS A 91 23.92 -8.18 10.45
CA LYS A 91 24.12 -6.91 9.76
C LYS A 91 23.11 -6.86 8.64
N GLN A 92 22.40 -5.75 8.55
CA GLN A 92 21.59 -5.49 7.36
C GLN A 92 22.58 -5.33 6.21
N VAL A 93 22.69 -6.34 5.38
CA VAL A 93 23.37 -6.21 4.11
C VAL A 93 22.43 -5.37 3.26
N THR A 94 22.69 -4.07 3.21
CA THR A 94 22.21 -3.27 2.10
C THR A 94 22.84 -3.90 0.87
N PRO A 95 22.08 -4.47 -0.08
CA PRO A 95 22.66 -5.01 -1.29
C PRO A 95 23.60 -3.97 -1.88
N ALA A 96 24.83 -4.38 -2.25
CA ALA A 96 25.79 -3.47 -2.85
C ALA A 96 25.15 -2.83 -4.08
N GLY A 97 24.90 -1.52 -4.03
CA GLY A 97 24.13 -0.77 -5.04
C GLY A 97 22.79 -0.23 -4.57
N PHE A 98 22.32 -0.59 -3.37
CA PHE A 98 21.15 0.04 -2.78
C PHE A 98 21.56 1.36 -2.10
N THR A 99 21.71 2.40 -2.90
CA THR A 99 21.56 3.76 -2.40
C THR A 99 20.07 3.93 -2.15
N ARG A 100 19.68 4.20 -0.91
CA ARG A 100 18.34 4.68 -0.61
C ARG A 100 18.11 5.83 -1.57
N ALA A 101 17.21 5.65 -2.53
CA ALA A 101 16.85 6.72 -3.46
C ALA A 101 16.03 7.74 -2.65
N THR A 102 16.72 8.57 -1.91
CA THR A 102 16.14 9.75 -1.30
C THR A 102 15.91 10.74 -2.45
N LEU A 103 14.76 10.60 -3.09
CA LEU A 103 14.26 11.66 -3.95
C LEU A 103 14.11 12.89 -3.08
N THR A 104 14.89 13.92 -3.35
CA THR A 104 14.72 15.22 -2.70
C THR A 104 13.35 15.80 -3.06
N ASP A 105 12.82 16.68 -2.21
CA ASP A 105 11.55 17.35 -2.53
C ASP A 105 11.60 18.06 -3.89
N ALA A 106 12.77 18.59 -4.29
CA ALA A 106 12.98 19.21 -5.59
C ALA A 106 12.92 18.18 -6.74
N GLU A 107 13.48 16.98 -6.58
CA GLU A 107 13.39 15.90 -7.57
C GLU A 107 11.97 15.37 -7.69
N LEU A 108 11.26 15.21 -6.56
CA LEU A 108 9.85 14.86 -6.55
C LEU A 108 9.00 15.93 -7.24
N GLU A 109 9.30 17.20 -7.00
CA GLU A 109 8.62 18.31 -7.63
C GLU A 109 8.95 18.39 -9.13
N ALA A 110 10.20 18.13 -9.52
CA ALA A 110 10.62 18.10 -10.91
C ALA A 110 9.96 16.95 -11.68
N LEU A 111 9.83 15.74 -11.08
CA LEU A 111 9.12 14.63 -11.70
C LEU A 111 7.64 14.92 -11.95
N VAL A 112 6.99 15.64 -11.02
CA VAL A 112 5.55 15.97 -11.11
C VAL A 112 5.29 17.23 -11.92
N THR A 113 6.21 18.20 -11.92
CA THR A 113 6.02 19.50 -12.60
C THR A 113 6.64 19.58 -13.99
N ALA A 114 7.63 18.75 -14.31
CA ALA A 114 8.31 18.79 -15.62
C ALA A 114 7.37 18.52 -16.82
N GLN A 115 6.18 17.99 -16.60
CA GLN A 115 5.17 17.73 -17.62
C GLN A 115 3.94 18.64 -17.50
N ALA A 116 3.86 19.49 -16.47
CA ALA A 116 2.74 20.40 -16.25
C ALA A 116 2.87 21.70 -17.07
N GLU A 117 3.15 21.60 -18.38
CA GLU A 117 2.85 22.73 -19.25
C GLU A 117 1.34 22.97 -19.22
N ALA A 118 0.96 24.21 -18.95
CA ALA A 118 -0.43 24.61 -18.79
C ALA A 118 -1.23 24.20 -20.03
N ALA A 119 -2.04 23.13 -19.89
CA ALA A 119 -3.04 22.83 -20.89
C ALA A 119 -3.93 24.06 -21.07
N LYS A 120 -4.18 24.43 -22.30
CA LYS A 120 -5.09 25.55 -22.61
C LYS A 120 -6.47 25.13 -22.09
N VAL A 121 -7.05 25.99 -21.26
CA VAL A 121 -8.46 25.84 -20.86
C VAL A 121 -9.28 25.91 -22.13
N SER A 122 -9.87 24.80 -22.56
CA SER A 122 -10.78 24.75 -23.68
C SER A 122 -12.20 25.13 -23.23
N GLU A 123 -13.03 25.60 -24.17
CA GLU A 123 -14.45 25.80 -23.91
C GLU A 123 -15.06 24.46 -23.49
N ARG A 124 -15.84 24.47 -22.40
CA ARG A 124 -16.48 23.26 -21.85
C ARG A 124 -17.41 22.64 -22.88
N LEU A 125 -17.17 21.37 -23.15
CA LEU A 125 -18.08 20.54 -23.93
C LEU A 125 -19.20 20.04 -23.01
N VAL A 126 -20.45 20.21 -23.41
CA VAL A 126 -21.59 19.64 -22.71
C VAL A 126 -21.81 18.23 -23.26
N GLY A 127 -21.20 17.24 -22.62
CA GLY A 127 -21.31 15.84 -23.01
C GLY A 127 -22.43 15.11 -22.28
N GLN A 128 -22.96 14.06 -22.91
CA GLN A 128 -23.95 13.17 -22.28
C GLN A 128 -23.28 11.95 -21.61
N THR A 129 -21.99 11.86 -21.67
CA THR A 129 -21.19 10.76 -21.12
C THR A 129 -20.29 11.28 -19.97
N SER A 130 -19.84 10.38 -19.12
CA SER A 130 -18.76 10.63 -18.16
C SER A 130 -17.60 9.70 -18.48
N ALA A 131 -16.37 10.19 -18.38
CA ALA A 131 -15.19 9.36 -18.52
C ALA A 131 -14.72 8.86 -17.14
N VAL A 132 -14.16 7.66 -17.10
CA VAL A 132 -13.58 7.06 -15.89
C VAL A 132 -12.17 6.59 -16.22
N VAL A 133 -11.21 6.93 -15.38
CA VAL A 133 -9.81 6.48 -15.45
C VAL A 133 -9.52 5.69 -14.17
N LEU A 134 -9.08 4.44 -14.33
CA LEU A 134 -8.73 3.56 -13.21
C LEU A 134 -7.21 3.50 -13.08
N VAL A 135 -6.68 3.99 -11.97
CA VAL A 135 -5.27 3.88 -11.59
C VAL A 135 -5.18 2.91 -10.41
N ALA A 136 -4.51 1.77 -10.58
CA ALA A 136 -4.44 0.72 -9.59
C ALA A 136 -3.00 0.30 -9.30
N ASP A 137 -2.75 -0.17 -8.09
CA ASP A 137 -1.61 -1.00 -7.73
C ASP A 137 -0.26 -0.46 -8.23
N THR A 138 0.04 0.82 -7.94
CA THR A 138 1.34 1.41 -8.29
C THR A 138 2.46 0.94 -7.35
N GLN A 139 2.11 0.43 -6.16
CA GLN A 139 2.99 -0.15 -5.12
C GLN A 139 4.33 0.61 -4.99
N LEU A 140 4.25 1.94 -4.88
CA LEU A 140 5.42 2.80 -4.74
C LEU A 140 6.24 2.40 -3.52
N GLY A 141 7.51 2.10 -3.73
CA GLY A 141 8.40 1.60 -2.70
C GLY A 141 8.67 0.09 -2.74
N LYS A 142 8.09 -0.65 -3.68
CA LYS A 142 8.41 -2.05 -3.89
C LYS A 142 9.86 -2.20 -4.36
N MET A 143 10.60 -3.13 -3.75
CA MET A 143 12.03 -3.29 -4.02
C MET A 143 12.34 -3.79 -5.43
N GLU A 144 11.45 -4.62 -5.97
CA GLU A 144 11.61 -5.22 -7.30
C GLU A 144 11.27 -4.23 -8.44
N SER A 145 10.63 -3.10 -8.11
CA SER A 145 10.24 -2.06 -9.06
C SER A 145 11.18 -0.86 -8.99
N ASN A 146 11.47 -0.28 -10.14
CA ASN A 146 12.11 1.04 -10.18
C ASN A 146 11.07 2.12 -9.89
N VAL A 147 11.11 2.72 -8.71
CA VAL A 147 10.14 3.74 -8.27
C VAL A 147 10.06 4.91 -9.26
N GLU A 148 11.19 5.40 -9.76
CA GLU A 148 11.25 6.52 -10.70
C GLU A 148 10.54 6.17 -12.01
N GLU A 149 10.80 5.00 -12.57
CA GLU A 149 10.15 4.53 -13.79
C GLU A 149 8.66 4.28 -13.58
N THR A 150 8.27 3.75 -12.42
CA THR A 150 6.84 3.56 -12.08
C THR A 150 6.12 4.90 -12.00
N VAL A 151 6.73 5.92 -11.36
CA VAL A 151 6.14 7.27 -11.32
C VAL A 151 6.03 7.86 -12.72
N LYS A 152 7.11 7.89 -13.50
CA LYS A 152 7.11 8.43 -14.86
C LYS A 152 6.05 7.77 -15.74
N ARG A 153 5.98 6.45 -15.70
CA ARG A 153 5.01 5.66 -16.45
C ARG A 153 3.57 6.00 -16.03
N THR A 154 3.29 6.03 -14.73
CA THR A 154 1.96 6.38 -14.21
C THR A 154 1.53 7.77 -14.68
N LEU A 155 2.42 8.77 -14.59
CA LEU A 155 2.13 10.13 -15.06
C LEU A 155 1.87 10.16 -16.58
N ARG A 156 2.69 9.47 -17.37
CA ARG A 156 2.52 9.35 -18.82
C ARG A 156 1.18 8.70 -19.17
N HIS A 157 0.83 7.58 -18.53
CA HIS A 157 -0.44 6.89 -18.78
C HIS A 157 -1.65 7.76 -18.42
N ILE A 158 -1.57 8.56 -17.34
CA ILE A 158 -2.61 9.53 -16.99
C ILE A 158 -2.75 10.59 -18.06
N ASP A 159 -1.63 11.13 -18.58
CA ASP A 159 -1.64 12.12 -19.64
C ASP A 159 -2.25 11.57 -20.94
N GLU A 160 -1.81 10.39 -21.37
CA GLU A 160 -2.31 9.71 -22.56
C GLU A 160 -3.82 9.44 -22.46
N ALA A 161 -4.30 8.95 -21.32
CA ALA A 161 -5.73 8.73 -21.09
C ALA A 161 -6.54 10.04 -21.16
N LEU A 162 -6.07 11.08 -20.48
CA LEU A 162 -6.76 12.37 -20.48
C LEU A 162 -6.76 13.03 -21.88
N GLU A 163 -5.67 12.89 -22.63
CA GLU A 163 -5.57 13.38 -24.01
C GLU A 163 -6.52 12.62 -24.95
N GLU A 164 -6.59 11.29 -24.85
CA GLU A 164 -7.54 10.48 -25.63
C GLU A 164 -9.00 10.86 -25.32
N ILE A 165 -9.35 10.97 -24.03
CA ILE A 165 -10.67 11.39 -23.56
C ILE A 165 -11.01 12.78 -24.12
N TYR A 166 -10.07 13.73 -24.05
CA TYR A 166 -10.25 15.07 -24.58
C TYR A 166 -10.48 15.08 -26.08
N ASN A 167 -9.67 14.34 -26.84
CA ASN A 167 -9.73 14.27 -28.31
C ASN A 167 -11.02 13.61 -28.83
N LEU A 168 -11.62 12.69 -28.07
CA LEU A 168 -12.91 12.08 -28.42
C LEU A 168 -14.09 13.04 -28.24
N SER A 169 -13.92 14.14 -27.49
CA SER A 169 -14.90 15.24 -27.33
C SER A 169 -16.31 14.79 -26.94
N LYS A 170 -16.42 13.73 -26.13
CA LYS A 170 -17.70 13.14 -25.73
C LYS A 170 -18.16 13.51 -24.33
N THR A 171 -17.26 14.05 -23.51
CA THR A 171 -17.52 14.30 -22.10
C THR A 171 -16.94 15.64 -21.63
N ASP A 172 -17.58 16.21 -20.61
CA ASP A 172 -17.10 17.36 -19.86
C ASP A 172 -16.67 17.01 -18.43
N SER A 173 -16.76 15.73 -18.07
CA SER A 173 -16.42 15.26 -16.73
C SER A 173 -15.55 14.00 -16.78
N VAL A 174 -14.56 13.94 -15.91
CA VAL A 174 -13.70 12.78 -15.72
C VAL A 174 -13.66 12.37 -14.26
N THR A 175 -13.81 11.08 -14.02
CA THR A 175 -13.59 10.46 -12.70
C THR A 175 -12.26 9.74 -12.73
N ILE A 176 -11.31 10.15 -11.89
CA ILE A 176 -10.03 9.49 -11.72
C ILE A 176 -10.09 8.69 -10.42
N ALA A 177 -10.14 7.37 -10.55
CA ALA A 177 -10.27 6.46 -9.44
C ALA A 177 -8.93 5.80 -9.10
N PHE A 178 -8.43 6.11 -7.92
CA PHE A 178 -7.26 5.48 -7.32
C PHE A 178 -7.72 4.23 -6.57
N MET A 179 -7.46 3.07 -7.20
CA MET A 179 -8.06 1.78 -6.87
C MET A 179 -7.36 1.04 -5.71
N GLY A 180 -6.52 1.74 -4.95
CA GLY A 180 -5.79 1.18 -3.82
C GLY A 180 -4.41 0.63 -4.18
N ASP A 181 -3.67 0.18 -3.16
CA ASP A 181 -2.29 -0.32 -3.22
C ASP A 181 -1.33 0.61 -3.99
N HIS A 182 -1.46 1.94 -3.74
CA HIS A 182 -0.55 2.93 -4.34
C HIS A 182 0.79 2.98 -3.65
N ILE A 183 0.87 2.50 -2.42
CA ILE A 183 2.10 2.32 -1.66
C ILE A 183 2.39 0.83 -1.48
N GLU A 184 3.66 0.46 -1.35
CA GLU A 184 4.04 -0.88 -0.90
C GLU A 184 3.67 -1.09 0.57
N GLY A 185 3.74 -0.01 1.36
CA GLY A 185 3.43 -0.05 2.78
C GLY A 185 4.44 -0.87 3.59
N PHE A 186 4.19 -1.00 4.88
CA PHE A 186 5.07 -1.74 5.81
C PHE A 186 4.35 -2.88 6.54
N VAL A 187 3.05 -3.02 6.36
CA VAL A 187 2.22 -3.90 7.18
C VAL A 187 1.65 -5.10 6.43
N SER A 188 1.72 -5.11 5.11
CA SER A 188 1.35 -6.29 4.32
C SER A 188 2.39 -7.40 4.45
N GLN A 189 2.10 -8.60 3.99
CA GLN A 189 2.97 -9.77 4.06
C GLN A 189 3.55 -10.03 5.47
N GLY A 190 2.78 -9.74 6.53
CA GLY A 190 3.24 -9.87 7.91
C GLY A 190 4.33 -8.88 8.32
N GLY A 191 4.46 -7.77 7.62
CA GLY A 191 5.46 -6.74 7.84
C GLY A 191 6.82 -7.04 7.19
N ALA A 192 6.91 -8.11 6.37
CA ALA A 192 8.17 -8.49 5.72
C ALA A 192 8.62 -7.47 4.66
N ASN A 193 7.70 -6.78 4.03
CA ASN A 193 7.97 -5.75 3.04
C ASN A 193 8.66 -4.51 3.62
N ALA A 194 8.52 -4.21 4.91
CA ALA A 194 9.26 -3.13 5.57
C ALA A 194 10.79 -3.23 5.40
N TRP A 195 11.31 -4.45 5.22
CA TRP A 195 12.73 -4.73 5.02
C TRP A 195 13.18 -4.69 3.57
N ARG A 196 12.24 -4.57 2.65
CA ARG A 196 12.43 -4.68 1.20
C ARG A 196 12.10 -3.41 0.44
N THR A 197 11.66 -2.34 1.11
CA THR A 197 11.32 -1.10 0.43
C THR A 197 12.47 -0.09 0.47
N PRO A 198 12.82 0.52 -0.67
CA PRO A 198 13.83 1.57 -0.73
C PRO A 198 13.35 2.91 -0.18
N LEU A 199 12.04 3.09 -0.01
CA LEU A 199 11.43 4.33 0.45
C LEU A 199 10.89 4.21 1.87
N ALA A 200 11.03 5.25 2.66
CA ALA A 200 10.30 5.38 3.92
C ALA A 200 8.78 5.50 3.62
N LEU A 201 7.94 5.07 4.56
CA LEU A 201 6.49 5.11 4.40
C LEU A 201 5.97 6.51 4.05
N VAL A 202 6.50 7.53 4.72
CA VAL A 202 6.12 8.92 4.45
C VAL A 202 6.52 9.41 3.04
N GLU A 203 7.58 8.84 2.47
CA GLU A 203 8.00 9.11 1.09
C GLU A 203 7.03 8.47 0.09
N GLN A 204 6.61 7.23 0.35
CA GLN A 204 5.62 6.52 -0.46
C GLN A 204 4.28 7.29 -0.49
N ILE A 205 3.77 7.69 0.68
CA ILE A 205 2.54 8.48 0.81
C ILE A 205 2.66 9.83 0.10
N ARG A 206 3.80 10.50 0.24
CA ARG A 206 4.07 11.79 -0.43
C ARG A 206 4.06 11.66 -1.94
N LEU A 207 4.68 10.61 -2.50
CA LEU A 207 4.66 10.33 -3.94
C LEU A 207 3.24 10.08 -4.43
N THR A 208 2.48 9.23 -3.75
CA THR A 208 1.07 8.97 -4.07
C THR A 208 0.27 10.27 -4.13
N ARG A 209 0.40 11.12 -3.11
CA ARG A 209 -0.27 12.42 -3.06
C ARG A 209 0.11 13.33 -4.23
N ARG A 210 1.39 13.34 -4.63
CA ARG A 210 1.84 14.14 -5.76
C ARG A 210 1.31 13.63 -7.09
N ILE A 211 1.19 12.31 -7.29
CA ILE A 211 0.53 11.74 -8.46
C ILE A 211 -0.94 12.14 -8.49
N MET A 212 -1.65 12.10 -7.36
CA MET A 212 -3.04 12.56 -7.28
C MET A 212 -3.21 14.03 -7.62
N ILE A 213 -2.32 14.90 -7.09
CA ILE A 213 -2.31 16.34 -7.42
C ILE A 213 -2.06 16.54 -8.93
N TYR A 214 -1.09 15.82 -9.48
CA TYR A 214 -0.78 15.89 -10.90
C TYR A 214 -1.99 15.52 -11.76
N ALA A 215 -2.63 14.37 -11.48
CA ALA A 215 -3.80 13.91 -12.20
C ALA A 215 -4.94 14.95 -12.18
N LEU A 216 -5.20 15.51 -10.99
CA LEU A 216 -6.19 16.58 -10.81
C LEU A 216 -5.84 17.82 -11.65
N GLN A 217 -4.60 18.31 -11.56
CA GLN A 217 -4.16 19.49 -12.30
C GLN A 217 -4.25 19.30 -13.82
N ARG A 218 -3.86 18.10 -14.31
CA ARG A 218 -3.94 17.76 -15.73
C ARG A 218 -5.39 17.74 -16.23
N ALA A 219 -6.28 17.06 -15.49
CA ALA A 219 -7.68 16.98 -15.87
C ALA A 219 -8.37 18.36 -15.88
N ILE A 220 -8.10 19.19 -14.86
CA ILE A 220 -8.60 20.58 -14.84
C ILE A 220 -7.99 21.40 -15.98
N GLY A 221 -6.72 21.17 -16.32
CA GLY A 221 -6.05 21.82 -17.44
C GLY A 221 -6.73 21.57 -18.79
N TYR A 222 -7.32 20.38 -18.99
CA TYR A 222 -8.16 20.05 -20.14
C TYR A 222 -9.59 20.64 -20.07
N GLY A 223 -9.96 21.29 -18.95
CA GLY A 223 -11.29 21.87 -18.76
C GLY A 223 -12.35 20.91 -18.24
N PHE A 224 -11.98 19.71 -17.79
CA PHE A 224 -12.92 18.76 -17.23
C PHE A 224 -13.40 19.17 -15.83
N ARG A 225 -14.66 18.84 -15.51
CA ARG A 225 -15.11 18.67 -14.13
C ARG A 225 -14.54 17.35 -13.61
N VAL A 226 -13.91 17.37 -12.44
CA VAL A 226 -13.12 16.23 -11.97
C VAL A 226 -13.75 15.62 -10.73
N ASN A 227 -13.92 14.31 -10.76
CA ASN A 227 -14.16 13.51 -9.56
C ASN A 227 -12.90 12.70 -9.24
N MET A 228 -12.41 12.84 -8.02
CA MET A 228 -11.29 12.06 -7.50
C MET A 228 -11.84 11.02 -6.54
N VAL A 229 -11.49 9.76 -6.75
CA VAL A 229 -11.92 8.64 -5.90
C VAL A 229 -10.70 7.95 -5.33
N ALA A 230 -10.72 7.57 -4.06
CA ALA A 230 -9.76 6.62 -3.49
C ALA A 230 -10.50 5.56 -2.67
N VAL A 231 -10.01 4.33 -2.73
CA VAL A 231 -10.55 3.19 -1.99
C VAL A 231 -9.48 2.55 -1.10
N PRO A 232 -9.87 1.98 0.05
CA PRO A 232 -8.93 1.33 0.96
C PRO A 232 -8.41 0.02 0.38
N SER A 233 -7.21 -0.36 0.80
CA SER A 233 -6.46 -1.47 0.23
C SER A 233 -5.69 -2.26 1.28
N ASN A 234 -5.11 -3.40 0.91
CA ASN A 234 -4.39 -4.22 1.88
C ASN A 234 -2.95 -3.77 2.13
N HIS A 235 -2.31 -3.05 1.19
CA HIS A 235 -1.00 -2.43 1.42
C HIS A 235 -1.13 -1.03 2.07
N GLY A 236 -2.24 -0.34 1.81
CA GLY A 236 -2.51 1.00 2.33
C GLY A 236 -2.92 1.04 3.81
N GLN A 237 -3.39 -0.05 4.41
CA GLN A 237 -3.83 -0.07 5.81
C GLN A 237 -2.75 0.44 6.76
N ALA A 238 -3.13 1.30 7.69
CA ALA A 238 -2.20 1.89 8.65
C ALA A 238 -1.65 0.85 9.62
N VAL A 239 -2.50 -0.08 10.08
CA VAL A 239 -2.13 -1.11 11.06
C VAL A 239 -2.70 -2.47 10.66
N ARG A 240 -1.84 -3.49 10.65
CA ARG A 240 -2.24 -4.90 10.49
C ARG A 240 -1.62 -5.76 11.59
N PHE A 241 -2.37 -6.73 12.07
CA PHE A 241 -1.88 -7.72 13.00
C PHE A 241 -2.25 -9.13 12.49
N ASN A 242 -1.27 -10.03 12.42
CA ASN A 242 -1.47 -11.37 11.85
C ASN A 242 -2.12 -11.34 10.44
N ASN A 243 -1.67 -10.45 9.58
CA ASN A 243 -2.18 -10.22 8.23
C ASN A 243 -3.65 -9.77 8.15
N LYS A 244 -4.22 -9.29 9.25
CA LYS A 244 -5.58 -8.73 9.29
C LYS A 244 -5.52 -7.27 9.70
N GLY A 245 -6.33 -6.43 9.06
CA GLY A 245 -6.59 -5.08 9.53
C GLY A 245 -7.22 -5.15 10.93
N VAL A 246 -6.80 -4.24 11.80
CA VAL A 246 -7.28 -4.17 13.21
C VAL A 246 -7.93 -2.83 13.53
N THR A 247 -7.88 -1.90 12.59
CA THR A 247 -8.59 -0.63 12.61
C THR A 247 -9.74 -0.66 11.58
N THR A 248 -10.50 0.41 11.44
CA THR A 248 -11.52 0.55 10.40
C THR A 248 -10.88 0.53 9.01
N TYR A 249 -11.63 0.14 7.98
CA TYR A 249 -11.07 0.01 6.62
C TYR A 249 -10.62 1.34 6.03
N ASP A 250 -11.24 2.44 6.42
CA ASP A 250 -10.87 3.80 6.02
C ASP A 250 -9.59 4.34 6.70
N ASP A 251 -9.04 3.64 7.72
CA ASP A 251 -7.72 3.90 8.27
C ASP A 251 -6.63 3.37 7.30
N ASP A 252 -6.51 4.07 6.19
CA ASP A 252 -5.71 3.68 5.03
C ASP A 252 -4.91 4.88 4.49
N HIS A 253 -3.64 4.66 4.20
CA HIS A 253 -2.72 5.70 3.74
C HIS A 253 -3.07 6.25 2.33
N CYS A 254 -3.73 5.46 1.48
CA CYS A 254 -4.18 5.93 0.17
C CYS A 254 -5.40 6.84 0.30
N ILE A 255 -6.30 6.53 1.25
CA ILE A 255 -7.42 7.39 1.63
C ILE A 255 -6.89 8.72 2.19
N GLU A 256 -5.98 8.66 3.16
CA GLU A 256 -5.36 9.85 3.75
C GLU A 256 -4.64 10.72 2.71
N ALA A 257 -3.98 10.10 1.72
CA ALA A 257 -3.35 10.83 0.64
C ALA A 257 -4.36 11.66 -0.16
N LEU A 258 -5.55 11.13 -0.46
CA LEU A 258 -6.61 11.86 -1.15
C LEU A 258 -7.26 12.93 -0.27
N ILE A 259 -7.49 12.66 1.01
CA ILE A 259 -8.01 13.63 1.97
C ILE A 259 -7.06 14.84 2.07
N ALA A 260 -5.74 14.59 2.15
CA ALA A 260 -4.76 15.68 2.19
C ALA A 260 -4.73 16.51 0.89
N VAL A 261 -5.02 15.92 -0.27
CA VAL A 261 -5.20 16.66 -1.54
C VAL A 261 -6.46 17.51 -1.47
N LYS A 262 -7.57 16.93 -1.00
CA LYS A 262 -8.84 17.64 -0.80
C LYS A 262 -8.66 18.87 0.09
N ASP A 263 -8.03 18.69 1.26
CA ASP A 263 -7.79 19.78 2.22
C ASP A 263 -6.99 20.91 1.59
N GLY A 264 -5.95 20.57 0.81
CA GLY A 264 -5.17 21.56 0.05
C GLY A 264 -6.01 22.30 -0.98
N VAL A 265 -6.89 21.61 -1.69
CA VAL A 265 -7.81 22.20 -2.67
C VAL A 265 -8.84 23.09 -1.98
N ASP A 266 -9.44 22.67 -0.88
CA ASP A 266 -10.41 23.44 -0.10
C ASP A 266 -9.78 24.75 0.42
N MET A 267 -8.54 24.71 0.89
CA MET A 267 -7.79 25.91 1.30
C MET A 267 -7.57 26.88 0.13
N LEU A 268 -7.25 26.38 -1.07
CA LEU A 268 -7.07 27.20 -2.26
C LEU A 268 -8.40 27.75 -2.79
N ALA A 269 -9.49 26.96 -2.71
CA ALA A 269 -10.83 27.33 -3.14
C ALA A 269 -11.44 28.44 -2.27
N ALA A 270 -10.98 28.62 -1.05
CA ALA A 270 -11.39 29.74 -0.20
C ALA A 270 -10.95 31.13 -0.75
N GLY A 271 -10.07 31.16 -1.77
CA GLY A 271 -9.74 32.36 -2.55
C GLY A 271 -10.67 32.54 -3.74
N GLU A 272 -11.04 33.79 -4.07
CA GLU A 272 -12.12 34.17 -5.02
C GLU A 272 -11.90 33.70 -6.49
N SER A 273 -10.81 33.00 -6.84
CA SER A 273 -10.48 32.65 -8.22
C SER A 273 -9.90 31.25 -8.40
N SER A 274 -10.41 30.28 -7.66
CA SER A 274 -9.84 28.93 -7.75
C SER A 274 -10.38 28.15 -8.95
N ARG A 275 -9.47 27.68 -9.82
CA ARG A 275 -9.76 26.71 -10.89
C ARG A 275 -10.15 25.32 -10.38
N PHE A 276 -10.00 25.07 -9.08
CA PHE A 276 -10.30 23.79 -8.43
C PHE A 276 -11.75 23.68 -7.94
N LEU A 277 -12.60 24.69 -8.14
CA LEU A 277 -14.01 24.71 -7.72
C LEU A 277 -14.86 23.57 -8.34
N ASP A 278 -14.42 23.00 -9.45
CA ASP A 278 -15.11 21.90 -10.15
C ASP A 278 -14.55 20.51 -9.80
N ALA A 279 -13.74 20.41 -8.74
CA ALA A 279 -13.21 19.15 -8.26
C ALA A 279 -14.05 18.61 -7.08
N ASN A 280 -14.45 17.33 -7.16
CA ASN A 280 -15.12 16.61 -6.08
C ASN A 280 -14.24 15.45 -5.64
N PHE A 281 -14.33 15.10 -4.35
CA PHE A 281 -13.50 14.06 -3.75
C PHE A 281 -14.39 13.06 -3.04
N TYR A 282 -14.16 11.78 -3.30
CA TYR A 282 -14.95 10.68 -2.79
C TYR A 282 -14.04 9.63 -2.15
N VAL A 283 -14.31 9.33 -0.91
CA VAL A 283 -13.72 8.23 -0.14
C VAL A 283 -14.87 7.41 0.45
N PRO A 284 -14.64 6.16 0.84
CA PRO A 284 -15.69 5.35 1.47
C PRO A 284 -16.20 5.97 2.78
N ASP A 285 -17.41 5.63 3.15
CA ASP A 285 -17.92 5.86 4.50
C ASP A 285 -17.09 5.07 5.52
N THR A 286 -17.19 5.44 6.80
CA THR A 286 -16.47 4.77 7.88
C THR A 286 -16.70 3.26 7.85
N ASP A 287 -15.61 2.51 7.85
CA ASP A 287 -15.58 1.04 7.82
C ASP A 287 -16.19 0.41 6.55
N GLU A 288 -16.26 1.16 5.44
CA GLU A 288 -16.67 0.66 4.12
C GLU A 288 -15.45 0.45 3.21
N LEU A 289 -15.55 -0.49 2.27
CA LEU A 289 -14.46 -0.89 1.35
C LEU A 289 -14.61 -0.32 -0.06
N ALA A 290 -15.71 0.35 -0.35
CA ALA A 290 -16.04 0.74 -1.70
C ALA A 290 -16.70 2.12 -1.76
N VAL A 291 -16.51 2.79 -2.88
CA VAL A 291 -17.20 4.03 -3.25
C VAL A 291 -18.17 3.73 -4.38
N SER A 292 -19.41 4.23 -4.27
CA SER A 292 -20.40 4.16 -5.35
C SER A 292 -20.73 5.55 -5.87
N LEU A 293 -20.68 5.73 -7.18
CA LEU A 293 -21.06 6.97 -7.85
C LEU A 293 -22.04 6.69 -8.98
N GLU A 294 -22.98 7.60 -9.17
CA GLU A 294 -23.80 7.64 -10.38
C GLU A 294 -23.18 8.62 -11.38
N LEU A 295 -22.69 8.09 -12.51
CA LEU A 295 -22.04 8.84 -13.56
C LEU A 295 -22.83 8.67 -14.87
N SER A 296 -23.45 9.74 -15.38
CA SER A 296 -24.27 9.72 -16.59
C SER A 296 -25.30 8.57 -16.59
N LYS A 297 -26.04 8.42 -15.51
CA LYS A 297 -27.05 7.38 -15.26
C LYS A 297 -26.48 5.96 -15.23
N THR A 298 -25.23 5.79 -14.90
CA THR A 298 -24.56 4.51 -14.68
C THR A 298 -24.08 4.46 -13.24
N HIS A 299 -24.52 3.46 -12.47
CA HIS A 299 -24.04 3.23 -11.12
C HIS A 299 -22.75 2.44 -11.15
N ILE A 300 -21.65 3.06 -10.74
CA ILE A 300 -20.32 2.45 -10.72
C ILE A 300 -19.86 2.30 -9.28
N VAL A 301 -19.38 1.11 -8.95
CA VAL A 301 -18.75 0.81 -7.67
C VAL A 301 -17.25 0.65 -7.89
N PHE A 302 -16.47 1.38 -7.13
CA PHE A 302 -15.00 1.30 -7.08
C PHE A 302 -14.60 0.61 -5.79
N CYS A 303 -13.78 -0.44 -5.89
CA CYS A 303 -13.24 -1.15 -4.74
C CYS A 303 -11.87 -1.75 -5.08
N HIS A 304 -11.00 -1.91 -4.08
CA HIS A 304 -9.70 -2.54 -4.32
C HIS A 304 -9.83 -4.03 -4.65
N GLY A 305 -10.70 -4.75 -3.95
CA GLY A 305 -11.00 -6.15 -4.29
C GLY A 305 -10.29 -7.21 -3.45
N HIS A 306 -9.43 -6.85 -2.50
CA HIS A 306 -8.66 -7.78 -1.66
C HIS A 306 -9.51 -8.74 -0.78
N MET A 307 -10.82 -8.52 -0.70
CA MET A 307 -11.76 -9.43 -0.04
C MET A 307 -12.34 -10.48 -1.01
N ALA A 308 -12.22 -10.28 -2.31
CA ALA A 308 -12.64 -11.26 -3.31
C ALA A 308 -11.52 -12.29 -3.54
N LYS A 309 -11.91 -13.48 -4.01
CA LYS A 309 -10.92 -14.48 -4.43
C LYS A 309 -10.58 -14.30 -5.90
N PRO A 310 -9.32 -14.52 -6.31
CA PRO A 310 -8.93 -14.49 -7.72
C PRO A 310 -9.87 -15.36 -8.60
N GLY A 311 -10.32 -14.79 -9.71
CA GLY A 311 -11.26 -15.45 -10.63
C GLY A 311 -12.69 -15.67 -10.10
N LYS A 312 -13.05 -15.11 -8.94
CA LYS A 312 -14.39 -15.21 -8.32
C LYS A 312 -15.07 -13.84 -8.15
N TYR A 313 -14.80 -12.92 -9.05
CA TYR A 313 -15.27 -11.54 -9.00
C TYR A 313 -16.79 -11.46 -9.05
N THR A 314 -17.41 -12.15 -10.02
CA THR A 314 -18.86 -12.24 -10.16
C THR A 314 -19.54 -12.84 -8.93
N ASP A 315 -18.98 -13.91 -8.34
CA ASP A 315 -19.52 -14.53 -7.13
C ASP A 315 -19.49 -13.56 -5.94
N TYR A 316 -18.39 -12.81 -5.79
CA TYR A 316 -18.23 -11.79 -4.77
C TYR A 316 -19.26 -10.68 -4.92
N VAL A 317 -19.37 -10.10 -6.13
CA VAL A 317 -20.33 -9.01 -6.40
C VAL A 317 -21.76 -9.49 -6.19
N LYS A 318 -22.15 -10.68 -6.61
CA LYS A 318 -23.49 -11.25 -6.36
C LYS A 318 -23.75 -11.40 -4.87
N GLY A 319 -22.76 -11.86 -4.09
CA GLY A 319 -22.89 -11.97 -2.64
C GLY A 319 -23.13 -10.60 -1.98
N GLN A 320 -22.36 -9.60 -2.37
CA GLN A 320 -22.51 -8.23 -1.85
C GLN A 320 -23.83 -7.59 -2.28
N ALA A 321 -24.21 -7.70 -3.55
CA ALA A 321 -25.41 -7.10 -4.11
C ALA A 321 -26.72 -7.71 -3.58
N PHE A 322 -26.67 -8.89 -2.98
CA PHE A 322 -27.84 -9.49 -2.35
C PHE A 322 -28.33 -8.69 -1.13
N ASN A 323 -27.43 -7.99 -0.46
CA ASN A 323 -27.79 -7.06 0.61
C ASN A 323 -28.26 -5.72 0.01
N ARG A 324 -29.53 -5.34 0.28
CA ARG A 324 -30.10 -4.10 -0.24
C ARG A 324 -29.44 -2.81 0.26
N ASN A 325 -28.74 -2.88 1.37
CA ASN A 325 -28.00 -1.75 1.94
C ASN A 325 -26.57 -1.66 1.43
N SER A 326 -26.13 -2.64 0.66
CA SER A 326 -24.78 -2.64 0.09
C SER A 326 -24.70 -1.66 -1.09
N VAL A 327 -23.58 -0.96 -1.20
CA VAL A 327 -23.25 -0.09 -2.33
C VAL A 327 -23.26 -0.83 -3.67
N TYR A 328 -23.10 -2.16 -3.64
CA TYR A 328 -23.12 -3.02 -4.83
C TYR A 328 -24.55 -3.34 -5.31
N HIS A 329 -25.58 -3.03 -4.53
CA HIS A 329 -26.95 -3.50 -4.85
C HIS A 329 -27.44 -3.04 -6.22
N ASN A 330 -27.25 -1.79 -6.57
CA ASN A 330 -27.68 -1.18 -7.81
C ASN A 330 -26.53 -0.98 -8.83
N ALA A 331 -25.38 -1.59 -8.62
CA ALA A 331 -24.21 -1.39 -9.48
C ALA A 331 -24.47 -1.92 -10.89
N ASP A 332 -24.30 -1.09 -11.91
CA ASP A 332 -24.21 -1.47 -13.31
C ASP A 332 -22.79 -1.93 -13.65
N VAL A 333 -21.79 -1.26 -13.06
CA VAL A 333 -20.37 -1.53 -13.25
C VAL A 333 -19.67 -1.65 -11.90
N VAL A 334 -18.81 -2.65 -11.76
CA VAL A 334 -17.94 -2.80 -10.59
C VAL A 334 -16.48 -2.83 -11.04
N CYS A 335 -15.68 -1.92 -10.52
CA CYS A 335 -14.26 -1.80 -10.83
C CYS A 335 -13.40 -2.32 -9.66
N PHE A 336 -12.44 -3.19 -9.97
CA PHE A 336 -11.49 -3.79 -9.04
C PHE A 336 -10.05 -3.37 -9.36
N GLY A 337 -9.18 -3.23 -8.34
CA GLY A 337 -7.72 -3.32 -8.42
C GLY A 337 -7.22 -4.68 -7.93
N HIS A 338 -6.11 -4.74 -7.21
CA HIS A 338 -5.56 -5.85 -6.42
C HIS A 338 -5.02 -7.05 -7.20
N PHE A 339 -5.65 -7.42 -8.30
CA PHE A 339 -5.36 -8.70 -8.95
C PHE A 339 -4.26 -8.60 -10.01
N HIS A 340 -3.78 -7.40 -10.30
CA HIS A 340 -2.69 -7.11 -11.24
C HIS A 340 -2.92 -7.67 -12.66
N GLU A 341 -4.19 -7.95 -13.00
CA GLU A 341 -4.60 -8.44 -14.31
C GLU A 341 -5.63 -7.51 -14.94
N PHE A 342 -5.60 -7.39 -16.25
CA PHE A 342 -6.72 -6.77 -16.95
C PHE A 342 -7.76 -7.81 -17.30
N ARG A 343 -8.98 -7.61 -16.79
CA ARG A 343 -10.10 -8.54 -17.07
C ARG A 343 -11.42 -7.78 -17.15
N VAL A 344 -12.26 -8.21 -18.07
CA VAL A 344 -13.65 -7.76 -18.18
C VAL A 344 -14.57 -8.97 -18.12
N GLU A 345 -15.55 -8.95 -17.21
CA GLU A 345 -16.56 -9.98 -17.10
C GLU A 345 -17.94 -9.37 -17.25
N MET A 346 -18.85 -10.06 -17.96
CA MET A 346 -20.26 -9.71 -18.01
C MET A 346 -21.07 -10.73 -17.21
N SER A 347 -21.92 -10.26 -16.32
CA SER A 347 -22.84 -11.11 -15.59
C SER A 347 -24.27 -10.53 -15.69
N SER A 348 -25.05 -11.09 -16.59
CA SER A 348 -26.35 -10.55 -17.01
C SER A 348 -26.16 -9.15 -17.64
N ASP A 349 -26.68 -8.12 -16.98
CA ASP A 349 -26.61 -6.72 -17.39
C ASP A 349 -25.51 -5.92 -16.68
N ARG A 350 -24.73 -6.57 -15.82
CA ARG A 350 -23.65 -5.92 -15.03
C ARG A 350 -22.29 -6.25 -15.60
N MET A 351 -21.43 -5.24 -15.61
CA MET A 351 -20.02 -5.37 -16.02
C MET A 351 -19.09 -5.33 -14.82
N ILE A 352 -18.08 -6.19 -14.84
CA ILE A 352 -16.97 -6.17 -13.89
C ILE A 352 -15.72 -5.85 -14.68
N ILE A 353 -14.96 -4.85 -14.22
CA ILE A 353 -13.68 -4.44 -14.78
C ILE A 353 -12.63 -4.62 -13.70
N VAL A 354 -11.64 -5.48 -13.95
CA VAL A 354 -10.45 -5.60 -13.13
C VAL A 354 -9.35 -4.79 -13.79
N ALA A 355 -8.84 -3.79 -13.09
CA ALA A 355 -7.79 -2.92 -13.58
C ALA A 355 -6.43 -3.60 -13.44
N PRO A 356 -5.54 -3.46 -14.45
CA PRO A 356 -4.17 -3.91 -14.35
C PRO A 356 -3.39 -3.07 -13.33
N ALA A 357 -2.26 -3.59 -12.86
CA ALA A 357 -1.37 -2.83 -11.99
C ALA A 357 -0.63 -1.71 -12.75
N GLY A 358 -0.36 -0.61 -12.07
CA GLY A 358 0.55 0.44 -12.56
C GLY A 358 2.04 0.10 -12.34
N GLU A 359 2.33 -0.89 -11.50
CA GLU A 359 3.68 -1.40 -11.25
C GLU A 359 4.15 -2.43 -12.27
N GLU A 360 5.44 -2.68 -12.31
CA GLU A 360 6.00 -3.79 -13.08
C GLU A 360 5.67 -5.13 -12.41
N GLU A 361 5.55 -6.18 -13.25
CA GLU A 361 5.31 -7.55 -12.80
C GLU A 361 6.31 -7.97 -11.72
N SER A 362 5.81 -8.49 -10.60
CA SER A 362 6.67 -9.13 -9.62
C SER A 362 6.93 -10.60 -9.96
N THR A 363 8.16 -11.05 -9.74
CA THR A 363 8.54 -12.45 -9.86
C THR A 363 7.64 -13.36 -9.03
N TRP A 364 7.21 -12.90 -7.85
CA TRP A 364 6.30 -13.63 -6.97
C TRP A 364 4.92 -13.83 -7.62
N PHE A 365 4.34 -12.77 -8.19
CA PHE A 365 3.03 -12.85 -8.85
C PHE A 365 3.06 -13.82 -10.03
N ARG A 366 4.07 -13.73 -10.89
CA ARG A 366 4.27 -14.64 -12.01
C ARG A 366 4.35 -16.11 -11.58
N HIS A 367 5.07 -16.41 -10.50
CA HIS A 367 5.16 -17.78 -10.00
C HIS A 367 3.88 -18.27 -9.34
N GLN A 368 3.06 -17.37 -8.79
CA GLN A 368 1.79 -17.72 -8.15
C GLN A 368 0.66 -17.92 -9.16
N SER A 369 0.54 -17.04 -10.14
CA SER A 369 -0.57 -17.04 -11.10
C SER A 369 -0.24 -17.73 -12.41
N GLY A 370 1.06 -17.83 -12.76
CA GLY A 370 1.50 -18.26 -14.09
C GLY A 370 1.24 -17.20 -15.16
N GLU A 371 0.73 -16.03 -14.78
CA GLU A 371 0.38 -14.93 -15.67
C GLU A 371 1.36 -13.77 -15.49
N GLY A 372 1.68 -13.07 -16.59
CA GLY A 372 2.44 -11.81 -16.57
C GLY A 372 1.50 -10.64 -16.76
N GLY A 373 1.59 -9.62 -15.92
CA GLY A 373 0.88 -8.37 -16.09
C GLY A 373 1.75 -7.33 -16.78
N TYR A 374 1.16 -6.55 -17.69
CA TYR A 374 1.81 -5.34 -18.21
C TYR A 374 1.33 -4.14 -17.39
N PRO A 375 2.24 -3.25 -16.96
CA PRO A 375 1.84 -2.00 -16.32
C PRO A 375 0.94 -1.19 -17.23
N ALA A 376 -0.27 -0.90 -16.78
CA ALA A 376 -1.24 -0.18 -17.58
C ALA A 376 -2.27 0.54 -16.71
N ILE A 377 -3.04 1.44 -17.30
CA ILE A 377 -4.27 1.98 -16.75
C ILE A 377 -5.42 1.75 -17.73
N VAL A 378 -6.63 1.75 -17.19
CA VAL A 378 -7.86 1.59 -17.99
C VAL A 378 -8.64 2.89 -17.94
N TRP A 379 -9.17 3.29 -19.08
CA TRP A 379 -10.20 4.31 -19.11
C TRP A 379 -11.37 3.90 -20.00
N PHE A 380 -12.55 4.45 -19.71
CA PHE A 380 -13.76 4.20 -20.46
C PHE A 380 -14.75 5.36 -20.32
N HIS A 381 -15.66 5.46 -21.28
CA HIS A 381 -16.86 6.28 -21.12
C HIS A 381 -18.02 5.47 -20.55
N THR A 382 -18.96 6.16 -19.93
CA THR A 382 -20.17 5.57 -19.39
C THR A 382 -21.38 6.43 -19.66
N ALA A 383 -22.50 5.82 -20.01
CA ALA A 383 -23.78 6.46 -20.22
C ALA A 383 -24.94 5.43 -20.11
N GLY A 384 -25.98 5.80 -19.40
CA GLY A 384 -27.27 5.04 -19.40
C GLY A 384 -27.16 3.59 -18.93
N GLY A 385 -26.33 3.33 -17.92
CA GLY A 385 -26.10 1.99 -17.36
C GLY A 385 -25.07 1.15 -18.11
N ALA A 386 -24.35 1.69 -19.09
CA ALA A 386 -23.42 0.94 -19.92
C ALA A 386 -22.05 1.60 -20.03
N VAL A 387 -21.03 0.74 -20.16
CA VAL A 387 -19.66 1.13 -20.52
C VAL A 387 -19.54 1.24 -22.03
N GLN A 388 -18.85 2.28 -22.46
CA GLN A 388 -18.54 2.56 -23.86
C GLN A 388 -17.03 2.86 -23.98
N ASP A 389 -16.47 2.59 -25.16
CA ASP A 389 -15.08 2.97 -25.50
C ASP A 389 -14.08 2.62 -24.37
N LEU A 390 -13.98 1.33 -24.03
CA LEU A 390 -13.03 0.87 -23.04
C LEU A 390 -11.64 0.71 -23.66
N HIS A 391 -10.66 1.39 -23.07
CA HIS A 391 -9.28 1.47 -23.56
C HIS A 391 -8.27 1.06 -22.47
N LEU A 392 -7.17 0.49 -22.93
CA LEU A 392 -6.02 0.12 -22.12
C LEU A 392 -4.81 0.95 -22.58
N ILE A 393 -4.22 1.75 -21.67
CA ILE A 393 -3.01 2.52 -21.89
C ILE A 393 -1.82 1.78 -21.26
N HIS A 394 -0.75 1.48 -22.02
CA HIS A 394 0.40 0.67 -21.59
C HIS A 394 1.74 1.14 -22.19
#